data_95da058d86d24c6598c1d993301c42eb
#
_entry.id   95da058d86d24c6598c1d993301c42eb
#
_cell.length_a   1.000
_cell.length_b   1.000
_cell.length_c   1.000
_cell.angle_alpha   90.00
_cell.angle_beta   90.00
_cell.angle_gamma   90.00
#
_symmetry.space_group_name_H-M   'P 1'
#
loop_
_entity.id
_entity.type
_entity.pdbx_description
1 polymer ?
#
loop_
_entity_poly.entity_id
_entity_poly.type
_entity_poly.pdbx_seq_one_letter_code
_entity_poly.pdbx_strand_id
1 'polypeptide(L)'
;MTAPISDALPYGVRDLKLTQYTDAVGTTLNTTSVDLPYIQTLNFTEAEEFQELRGDDKLITTRGRGAQVNWSLESGGLPVPAWAVMTGGSITATGTTPNRVSELRKSATAARPFFRIDGRVISDTGGDVLVRIYRCRTTGDIQANFAGGEFTTSQISGVGLPLLDDTNDLIYSIFRRETGATLSLTPDANPLQAPLNLAAGTISGTSPSRTVVLTWTAVSGATAYVVEKSIDNQVTWSSAAANPTAATASPAGLTTGTVYFRVSTISGGVTSSPSPSIAVVV
;
A
#
# COMPACT_ATOMS: atom_id res chain seq x y z
N MET A 1 26.16 0.67 -27.38
CA MET A 1 25.21 1.80 -27.20
C MET A 1 23.87 1.18 -27.00
N THR A 2 23.30 1.28 -25.79
CA THR A 2 21.88 0.97 -25.55
C THR A 2 21.06 2.06 -26.24
N ALA A 3 20.08 1.65 -27.06
CA ALA A 3 19.16 2.59 -27.68
C ALA A 3 18.48 3.42 -26.57
N PRO A 4 18.25 4.72 -26.78
CA PRO A 4 17.54 5.53 -25.82
C PRO A 4 16.15 4.90 -25.58
N ILE A 5 15.78 4.69 -24.32
CA ILE A 5 14.49 4.19 -23.95
C ILE A 5 13.47 5.22 -24.43
N SER A 6 12.64 4.82 -25.38
CA SER A 6 11.51 5.65 -25.83
C SER A 6 10.56 5.87 -24.66
N ASP A 7 10.21 7.12 -24.38
CA ASP A 7 9.22 7.42 -23.36
C ASP A 7 7.86 6.80 -23.73
N ALA A 8 7.23 6.15 -22.74
CA ALA A 8 5.88 5.62 -22.94
C ALA A 8 4.92 6.76 -23.23
N LEU A 9 4.14 6.64 -24.29
CA LEU A 9 3.02 7.54 -24.58
C LEU A 9 1.71 6.83 -24.18
N PRO A 10 1.24 7.04 -22.92
CA PRO A 10 0.05 6.39 -22.43
C PRO A 10 -1.18 6.80 -23.25
N TYR A 11 -1.95 5.82 -23.69
CA TYR A 11 -3.18 6.02 -24.46
C TYR A 11 -4.34 5.22 -23.87
N GLY A 12 -5.11 5.85 -23.00
CA GLY A 12 -6.33 5.29 -22.42
C GLY A 12 -6.10 4.17 -21.40
N VAL A 13 -6.98 4.12 -20.42
CA VAL A 13 -7.05 3.00 -19.46
C VAL A 13 -7.76 1.82 -20.12
N ARG A 14 -7.20 0.61 -19.98
CA ARG A 14 -7.72 -0.61 -20.64
C ARG A 14 -8.24 -1.66 -19.66
N ASP A 15 -7.72 -1.68 -18.48
CA ASP A 15 -8.04 -2.70 -17.47
C ASP A 15 -7.91 -2.08 -16.09
N LEU A 16 -8.86 -2.34 -15.22
CA LEU A 16 -8.85 -1.83 -13.85
C LEU A 16 -9.34 -2.90 -12.89
N LYS A 17 -8.59 -3.12 -11.83
CA LYS A 17 -8.94 -4.05 -10.78
C LYS A 17 -9.01 -3.37 -9.43
N LEU A 18 -9.95 -3.82 -8.62
CA LEU A 18 -10.17 -3.38 -7.25
C LEU A 18 -9.83 -4.54 -6.32
N THR A 19 -8.94 -4.32 -5.37
CA THR A 19 -8.59 -5.31 -4.35
C THR A 19 -8.98 -4.77 -2.99
N GLN A 20 -9.98 -5.38 -2.36
CA GLN A 20 -10.46 -4.96 -1.05
C GLN A 20 -9.45 -5.33 0.04
N TYR A 21 -9.32 -4.48 1.06
CA TYR A 21 -8.64 -4.85 2.29
C TYR A 21 -9.58 -5.68 3.17
N THR A 22 -9.01 -6.68 3.86
CA THR A 22 -9.77 -7.61 4.70
C THR A 22 -10.08 -7.02 6.09
N ASP A 23 -9.35 -6.00 6.48
CA ASP A 23 -9.47 -5.33 7.77
C ASP A 23 -10.07 -3.91 7.63
N ALA A 24 -10.66 -3.42 8.73
CA ALA A 24 -11.32 -2.11 8.75
C ALA A 24 -10.34 -0.92 8.67
N VAL A 25 -9.06 -1.15 8.89
CA VAL A 25 -8.00 -0.12 8.89
C VAL A 25 -7.30 -0.01 7.53
N GLY A 26 -7.39 -1.06 6.69
CA GLY A 26 -6.80 -1.08 5.34
C GLY A 26 -5.30 -1.41 5.35
N THR A 27 -4.91 -2.46 6.09
CA THR A 27 -3.52 -2.95 6.14
C THR A 27 -3.31 -4.23 5.36
N THR A 28 -4.26 -5.16 5.40
CA THR A 28 -4.14 -6.49 4.79
C THR A 28 -5.01 -6.60 3.55
N LEU A 29 -4.40 -6.79 2.38
CA LEU A 29 -5.11 -7.00 1.12
C LEU A 29 -5.73 -8.40 1.04
N ASN A 30 -6.88 -8.47 0.38
CA ASN A 30 -7.45 -9.75 -0.05
C ASN A 30 -6.53 -10.40 -1.12
N THR A 31 -6.58 -11.72 -1.21
CA THR A 31 -5.84 -12.51 -2.22
C THR A 31 -6.49 -12.45 -3.61
N THR A 32 -7.72 -11.98 -3.71
CA THR A 32 -8.47 -11.87 -4.97
C THR A 32 -8.82 -10.43 -5.26
N SER A 33 -8.70 -10.05 -6.53
CA SER A 33 -9.17 -8.77 -7.05
C SER A 33 -10.49 -8.92 -7.78
N VAL A 34 -11.25 -7.84 -7.81
CA VAL A 34 -12.49 -7.73 -8.60
C VAL A 34 -12.20 -6.86 -9.81
N ASP A 35 -12.57 -7.34 -10.98
CA ASP A 35 -12.46 -6.61 -12.23
C ASP A 35 -13.53 -5.52 -12.34
N LEU A 36 -13.15 -4.34 -12.83
CA LEU A 36 -14.06 -3.27 -13.21
C LEU A 36 -14.11 -3.19 -14.73
N PRO A 37 -15.04 -3.93 -15.38
CA PRO A 37 -15.13 -3.99 -16.82
C PRO A 37 -15.55 -2.65 -17.41
N TYR A 38 -15.23 -2.43 -18.69
CA TYR A 38 -15.64 -1.25 -19.45
C TYR A 38 -15.21 0.07 -18.82
N ILE A 39 -14.05 0.09 -18.19
CA ILE A 39 -13.48 1.34 -17.64
C ILE A 39 -13.26 2.35 -18.76
N GLN A 40 -13.74 3.57 -18.54
CA GLN A 40 -13.61 4.68 -19.49
C GLN A 40 -12.56 5.68 -19.01
N THR A 41 -12.60 6.02 -17.72
CA THR A 41 -11.65 6.98 -17.15
C THR A 41 -11.17 6.53 -15.77
N LEU A 42 -9.91 6.80 -15.49
CA LEU A 42 -9.33 6.81 -14.15
C LEU A 42 -8.53 8.11 -14.01
N ASN A 43 -9.01 9.02 -13.19
CA ASN A 43 -8.31 10.25 -12.87
C ASN A 43 -7.84 10.20 -11.42
N PHE A 44 -6.66 10.75 -11.16
CA PHE A 44 -6.21 10.98 -9.80
C PHE A 44 -5.41 12.28 -9.72
N THR A 45 -5.47 12.91 -8.55
CA THR A 45 -4.76 14.16 -8.24
C THR A 45 -4.18 14.04 -6.84
N GLU A 46 -2.90 14.28 -6.73
CA GLU A 46 -2.25 14.42 -5.43
C GLU A 46 -2.63 15.79 -4.86
N ALA A 47 -3.05 15.81 -3.60
CA ALA A 47 -3.41 17.01 -2.86
C ALA A 47 -2.67 17.04 -1.52
N GLU A 48 -1.98 18.13 -1.24
CA GLU A 48 -1.31 18.38 0.02
C GLU A 48 -1.73 19.76 0.55
N GLU A 49 -2.03 19.82 1.85
CA GLU A 49 -2.28 21.08 2.52
C GLU A 49 -0.99 21.66 3.07
N PHE A 50 -0.72 22.93 2.72
CA PHE A 50 0.43 23.66 3.23
C PHE A 50 -0.02 24.68 4.26
N GLN A 51 0.67 24.72 5.39
CA GLN A 51 0.53 25.78 6.37
C GLN A 51 1.67 26.77 6.20
N GLU A 52 1.32 28.06 6.08
CA GLU A 52 2.27 29.16 5.96
C GLU A 52 2.50 29.82 7.31
N LEU A 53 3.77 30.06 7.64
CA LEU A 53 4.16 30.96 8.72
C LEU A 53 4.57 32.30 8.11
N ARG A 54 3.86 33.35 8.48
CA ARG A 54 4.14 34.72 8.06
C ARG A 54 4.53 35.59 9.26
N GLY A 55 5.47 36.49 9.07
CA GLY A 55 5.90 37.50 10.05
C GLY A 55 6.39 38.75 9.34
N ASP A 56 6.09 39.94 9.86
CA ASP A 56 6.45 41.24 9.28
C ASP A 56 6.11 41.36 7.79
N ASP A 57 4.90 40.94 7.40
CA ASP A 57 4.38 40.91 6.03
C ASP A 57 5.19 40.02 5.05
N LYS A 58 6.06 39.15 5.55
CA LYS A 58 6.85 38.21 4.76
C LYS A 58 6.46 36.78 5.06
N LEU A 59 6.49 35.95 4.00
CA LEU A 59 6.42 34.50 4.14
C LEU A 59 7.76 34.01 4.72
N ILE A 60 7.72 33.42 5.91
CA ILE A 60 8.91 32.91 6.59
C ILE A 60 9.18 31.46 6.18
N THR A 61 8.14 30.61 6.21
CA THR A 61 8.26 29.20 5.84
C THR A 61 6.88 28.60 5.53
N THR A 62 6.88 27.50 4.78
CA THR A 62 5.71 26.65 4.54
C THR A 62 5.98 25.24 5.06
N ARG A 63 4.96 24.57 5.59
CA ARG A 63 5.04 23.19 6.02
C ARG A 63 3.84 22.42 5.48
N GLY A 64 4.10 21.32 4.74
CA GLY A 64 3.10 20.36 4.32
C GLY A 64 2.55 19.53 5.49
N ARG A 65 1.27 19.15 5.41
CA ARG A 65 0.56 18.36 6.42
C ARG A 65 0.34 16.91 6.00
N GLY A 66 1.00 16.47 4.93
CA GLY A 66 0.86 15.16 4.33
C GLY A 66 -0.06 15.16 3.12
N ALA A 67 0.31 14.36 2.14
CA ALA A 67 -0.40 14.24 0.88
C ALA A 67 -1.48 13.16 0.95
N GLN A 68 -2.55 13.35 0.18
CA GLN A 68 -3.57 12.35 -0.13
C GLN A 68 -3.81 12.34 -1.63
N VAL A 69 -4.43 11.28 -2.14
CA VAL A 69 -4.84 11.18 -3.54
C VAL A 69 -6.34 11.31 -3.64
N ASN A 70 -6.81 12.30 -4.40
CA ASN A 70 -8.21 12.34 -4.81
C ASN A 70 -8.33 11.59 -6.13
N TRP A 71 -9.23 10.63 -6.20
CA TRP A 71 -9.43 9.83 -7.41
C TRP A 71 -10.89 9.83 -7.87
N SER A 72 -11.09 9.69 -9.17
CA SER A 72 -12.39 9.44 -9.77
C SER A 72 -12.28 8.43 -10.90
N LEU A 73 -13.31 7.64 -11.06
CA LEU A 73 -13.41 6.68 -12.14
C LEU A 73 -14.81 6.69 -12.76
N GLU A 74 -14.86 6.32 -14.04
CA GLU A 74 -16.09 6.12 -14.78
C GLU A 74 -16.00 4.79 -15.53
N SER A 75 -17.05 3.98 -15.43
CA SER A 75 -17.15 2.69 -16.12
C SER A 75 -18.50 2.53 -16.77
N GLY A 76 -18.54 1.83 -17.90
CA GLY A 76 -19.78 1.40 -18.52
C GLY A 76 -20.45 0.27 -17.75
N GLY A 77 -21.77 0.28 -17.68
CA GLY A 77 -22.55 -0.76 -17.04
C GLY A 77 -22.57 -0.67 -15.50
N LEU A 78 -23.12 -1.70 -14.88
CA LEU A 78 -23.26 -1.82 -13.43
C LEU A 78 -22.57 -3.12 -12.93
N PRO A 79 -21.27 -3.13 -12.74
CA PRO A 79 -20.54 -4.32 -12.28
C PRO A 79 -20.80 -4.55 -10.78
N VAL A 80 -21.80 -5.38 -10.46
CA VAL A 80 -22.24 -5.67 -9.09
C VAL A 80 -21.10 -6.05 -8.13
N PRO A 81 -20.13 -6.91 -8.50
CA PRO A 81 -19.00 -7.20 -7.62
C PRO A 81 -18.12 -5.98 -7.29
N ALA A 82 -17.83 -5.15 -8.28
CA ALA A 82 -17.04 -3.92 -8.06
C ALA A 82 -17.79 -2.92 -7.18
N TRP A 83 -19.09 -2.79 -7.37
CA TRP A 83 -19.95 -1.97 -6.51
C TRP A 83 -19.92 -2.44 -5.05
N ALA A 84 -19.94 -3.76 -4.81
CA ALA A 84 -19.83 -4.30 -3.45
C ALA A 84 -18.52 -3.88 -2.78
N VAL A 85 -17.39 -3.96 -3.50
CA VAL A 85 -16.09 -3.52 -2.98
C VAL A 85 -16.09 -2.03 -2.65
N MET A 86 -16.65 -1.19 -3.51
CA MET A 86 -16.63 0.27 -3.33
C MET A 86 -17.63 0.77 -2.31
N THR A 87 -18.78 0.10 -2.16
CA THR A 87 -19.86 0.54 -1.26
C THR A 87 -19.84 -0.17 0.10
N GLY A 88 -19.25 -1.37 0.19
CA GLY A 88 -19.38 -2.24 1.36
C GLY A 88 -20.72 -2.95 1.43
N GLY A 89 -21.37 -3.18 0.28
CA GLY A 89 -22.56 -4.02 0.18
C GLY A 89 -22.22 -5.51 0.19
N SER A 90 -23.19 -6.34 0.53
CA SER A 90 -23.10 -7.80 0.44
C SER A 90 -23.79 -8.30 -0.84
N ILE A 91 -23.20 -9.31 -1.49
CA ILE A 91 -23.80 -9.96 -2.66
C ILE A 91 -24.39 -11.29 -2.23
N THR A 92 -25.65 -11.49 -2.57
CA THR A 92 -26.34 -12.78 -2.49
C THR A 92 -26.69 -13.26 -3.89
N ALA A 93 -26.47 -14.53 -4.16
CA ALA A 93 -26.83 -15.13 -5.46
C ALA A 93 -27.83 -16.26 -5.24
N THR A 94 -28.91 -16.26 -6.02
CA THR A 94 -29.96 -17.27 -6.00
C THR A 94 -30.13 -17.89 -7.39
N GLY A 95 -30.53 -19.16 -7.44
CA GLY A 95 -30.67 -19.91 -8.69
C GLY A 95 -29.35 -20.47 -9.21
N THR A 96 -29.44 -21.15 -10.36
CA THR A 96 -28.30 -21.75 -11.06
C THR A 96 -28.16 -21.17 -12.46
N THR A 97 -26.97 -21.18 -13.03
CA THR A 97 -26.73 -20.74 -14.41
C THR A 97 -27.58 -21.58 -15.40
N PRO A 98 -28.26 -20.95 -16.39
CA PRO A 98 -28.16 -19.55 -16.79
C PRO A 98 -29.11 -18.57 -16.03
N ASN A 99 -29.98 -19.05 -15.15
CA ASN A 99 -31.02 -18.25 -14.48
C ASN A 99 -30.58 -17.72 -13.10
N ARG A 100 -29.27 -17.63 -12.86
CA ARG A 100 -28.71 -17.11 -11.62
C ARG A 100 -28.98 -15.60 -11.48
N VAL A 101 -29.55 -15.19 -10.35
CA VAL A 101 -29.76 -13.77 -9.98
C VAL A 101 -28.74 -13.37 -8.91
N SER A 102 -28.02 -12.31 -9.14
CA SER A 102 -27.13 -11.70 -8.16
C SER A 102 -27.72 -10.40 -7.64
N GLU A 103 -27.92 -10.31 -6.35
CA GLU A 103 -28.46 -9.14 -5.67
C GLU A 103 -27.39 -8.47 -4.81
N LEU A 104 -27.19 -7.17 -4.99
CA LEU A 104 -26.35 -6.35 -4.11
C LEU A 104 -27.27 -5.70 -3.06
N ARG A 105 -27.00 -5.98 -1.79
CA ARG A 105 -27.69 -5.38 -0.65
C ARG A 105 -26.74 -4.41 0.06
N LYS A 106 -27.13 -3.15 0.19
CA LYS A 106 -26.42 -2.13 0.94
C LYS A 106 -27.24 -1.68 2.14
N SER A 107 -26.68 -1.89 3.34
CA SER A 107 -27.25 -1.32 4.58
C SER A 107 -26.75 0.12 4.76
N ALA A 108 -27.60 0.99 5.29
CA ALA A 108 -27.22 2.35 5.65
C ALA A 108 -26.10 2.42 6.70
N THR A 109 -26.01 1.41 7.56
CA THR A 109 -24.98 1.31 8.61
C THR A 109 -23.71 0.62 8.17
N ALA A 110 -23.69 -0.01 6.97
CA ALA A 110 -22.49 -0.69 6.48
C ALA A 110 -21.42 0.35 6.11
N ALA A 111 -20.25 0.23 6.74
CA ALA A 111 -19.11 1.08 6.44
C ALA A 111 -18.61 0.83 5.01
N ARG A 112 -18.11 1.87 4.35
CA ARG A 112 -17.39 1.74 3.08
C ARG A 112 -16.00 1.17 3.36
N PRO A 113 -15.62 0.04 2.76
CA PRO A 113 -14.32 -0.58 3.01
C PRO A 113 -13.18 0.20 2.38
N PHE A 114 -11.95 -0.12 2.78
CA PHE A 114 -10.78 0.25 2.04
C PHE A 114 -10.51 -0.75 0.91
N PHE A 115 -9.99 -0.26 -0.19
CA PHE A 115 -9.57 -1.06 -1.34
C PHE A 115 -8.38 -0.40 -2.05
N ARG A 116 -7.68 -1.17 -2.86
CA ARG A 116 -6.61 -0.70 -3.73
C ARG A 116 -7.13 -0.66 -5.17
N ILE A 117 -6.74 0.37 -5.89
CA ILE A 117 -7.02 0.53 -7.32
C ILE A 117 -5.74 0.19 -8.10
N ASP A 118 -5.83 -0.74 -9.04
CA ASP A 118 -4.79 -1.07 -10.00
C ASP A 118 -5.33 -0.82 -11.40
N GLY A 119 -4.84 0.22 -12.07
CA GLY A 119 -5.24 0.60 -13.43
C GLY A 119 -4.10 0.40 -14.41
N ARG A 120 -4.36 -0.32 -15.51
CA ARG A 120 -3.41 -0.50 -16.60
C ARG A 120 -3.73 0.45 -17.74
N VAL A 121 -2.74 1.23 -18.13
CA VAL A 121 -2.78 2.14 -19.27
C VAL A 121 -1.88 1.57 -20.36
N ILE A 122 -2.42 1.41 -21.56
CA ILE A 122 -1.63 0.95 -22.70
C ILE A 122 -0.82 2.12 -23.25
N SER A 123 0.38 1.82 -23.70
CA SER A 123 1.25 2.77 -24.37
C SER A 123 1.41 2.40 -25.84
N ASP A 124 1.32 3.39 -26.72
CA ASP A 124 1.60 3.19 -28.15
C ASP A 124 3.11 3.04 -28.42
N THR A 125 3.94 3.56 -27.54
CA THR A 125 5.41 3.48 -27.62
C THR A 125 5.96 3.03 -26.27
N GLY A 126 6.83 2.04 -26.28
CA GLY A 126 7.38 1.49 -25.06
C GLY A 126 6.46 0.43 -24.42
N GLY A 127 6.50 0.32 -23.12
CA GLY A 127 5.72 -0.67 -22.37
C GLY A 127 4.49 -0.07 -21.68
N ASP A 128 3.60 -0.93 -21.23
CA ASP A 128 2.43 -0.54 -20.46
C ASP A 128 2.81 0.21 -19.18
N VAL A 129 1.92 1.09 -18.76
CA VAL A 129 1.99 1.78 -17.48
C VAL A 129 0.91 1.23 -16.55
N LEU A 130 1.30 0.87 -15.32
CA LEU A 130 0.39 0.50 -14.26
C LEU A 130 0.34 1.65 -13.25
N VAL A 131 -0.85 2.11 -12.93
CA VAL A 131 -1.10 3.05 -11.83
C VAL A 131 -1.74 2.29 -10.69
N ARG A 132 -1.14 2.36 -9.53
CA ARG A 132 -1.63 1.75 -8.29
C ARG A 132 -1.90 2.84 -7.27
N ILE A 133 -3.13 2.93 -6.77
CA ILE A 133 -3.50 3.85 -5.69
C ILE A 133 -3.83 3.02 -4.46
N TYR A 134 -3.09 3.28 -3.39
CA TYR A 134 -3.22 2.53 -2.15
C TYR A 134 -4.38 3.04 -1.29
N ARG A 135 -4.89 2.18 -0.43
CA ARG A 135 -5.80 2.46 0.67
C ARG A 135 -6.91 3.46 0.31
N CYS A 136 -7.55 3.18 -0.85
CA CYS A 136 -8.66 3.97 -1.37
C CYS A 136 -9.93 3.74 -0.55
N ARG A 137 -10.70 4.79 -0.40
CA ARG A 137 -12.07 4.73 0.13
C ARG A 137 -12.95 5.66 -0.68
N THR A 138 -14.14 5.19 -1.04
CA THR A 138 -15.15 6.02 -1.67
C THR A 138 -15.68 7.03 -0.65
N THR A 139 -15.57 8.32 -0.95
CA THR A 139 -16.06 9.42 -0.11
C THR A 139 -17.15 10.22 -0.81
N GLY A 140 -17.09 10.29 -2.13
CA GLY A 140 -18.10 10.96 -2.95
C GLY A 140 -19.39 10.15 -3.13
N ASP A 141 -20.30 10.73 -3.89
CA ASP A 141 -21.51 10.06 -4.31
C ASP A 141 -21.19 8.95 -5.32
N ILE A 142 -21.99 7.90 -5.26
CA ILE A 142 -21.92 6.81 -6.22
C ILE A 142 -23.14 6.96 -7.11
N GLN A 143 -22.90 7.21 -8.39
CA GLN A 143 -23.96 7.48 -9.35
C GLN A 143 -24.08 6.34 -10.35
N ALA A 144 -25.30 5.91 -10.62
CA ALA A 144 -25.65 5.08 -11.75
C ALA A 144 -26.78 5.78 -12.52
N ASN A 145 -26.53 6.05 -13.78
CA ASN A 145 -27.53 6.68 -14.64
C ASN A 145 -28.27 5.62 -15.46
N PHE A 146 -29.57 5.53 -15.26
CA PHE A 146 -30.47 4.63 -15.99
C PHE A 146 -31.40 5.46 -16.87
N ALA A 147 -30.96 5.86 -18.04
CA ALA A 147 -31.74 6.64 -19.01
C ALA A 147 -32.21 5.76 -20.17
N GLY A 148 -33.39 6.03 -20.67
CA GLY A 148 -33.93 5.32 -21.83
C GLY A 148 -33.15 5.67 -23.10
N GLY A 149 -32.65 4.67 -23.83
CA GLY A 149 -31.90 4.85 -25.06
C GLY A 149 -30.42 5.14 -24.92
N GLU A 150 -29.88 5.19 -23.70
CA GLU A 150 -28.46 5.40 -23.40
C GLU A 150 -27.86 4.23 -22.63
N PHE A 151 -26.56 4.04 -22.78
CA PHE A 151 -25.85 3.06 -21.96
C PHE A 151 -25.70 3.56 -20.52
N THR A 152 -25.94 2.68 -19.57
CA THR A 152 -25.72 2.99 -18.16
C THR A 152 -24.23 3.21 -17.90
N THR A 153 -23.89 4.34 -17.28
CA THR A 153 -22.55 4.61 -16.77
C THR A 153 -22.55 4.74 -15.26
N SER A 154 -21.47 4.34 -14.63
CA SER A 154 -21.25 4.46 -13.20
C SER A 154 -20.10 5.42 -12.95
N GLN A 155 -20.34 6.46 -12.15
CA GLN A 155 -19.32 7.43 -11.73
C GLN A 155 -19.11 7.32 -10.22
N ILE A 156 -17.85 7.27 -9.83
CA ILE A 156 -17.47 7.04 -8.43
C ILE A 156 -16.20 7.84 -8.16
N SER A 157 -16.14 8.45 -6.98
CA SER A 157 -14.98 9.21 -6.54
C SER A 157 -14.65 8.94 -5.06
N GLY A 158 -13.43 9.23 -4.69
CA GLY A 158 -12.98 9.05 -3.32
C GLY A 158 -11.56 9.52 -3.08
N VAL A 159 -11.01 9.07 -1.98
CA VAL A 159 -9.65 9.41 -1.55
C VAL A 159 -8.81 8.16 -1.41
N GLY A 160 -7.53 8.28 -1.73
CA GLY A 160 -6.48 7.33 -1.41
C GLY A 160 -5.62 7.91 -0.29
N LEU A 161 -5.42 7.14 0.75
CA LEU A 161 -4.70 7.53 1.95
C LEU A 161 -3.34 6.83 2.01
N PRO A 162 -2.38 7.33 2.80
CA PRO A 162 -1.13 6.64 3.04
C PRO A 162 -1.36 5.22 3.57
N LEU A 163 -0.49 4.30 3.16
CA LEU A 163 -0.43 2.97 3.77
C LEU A 163 -0.09 3.13 5.25
N LEU A 164 -0.84 2.44 6.10
CA LEU A 164 -0.51 2.36 7.52
C LEU A 164 0.65 1.38 7.70
N ASP A 165 1.51 1.71 8.66
CA ASP A 165 2.63 0.86 9.07
C ASP A 165 3.67 0.63 7.95
N ASP A 166 3.66 1.45 6.89
CA ASP A 166 4.72 1.54 5.91
C ASP A 166 5.65 2.72 6.26
N THR A 167 6.94 2.46 6.33
CA THR A 167 7.95 3.50 6.62
C THR A 167 8.03 4.59 5.54
N ASN A 168 7.45 4.35 4.38
CA ASN A 168 7.46 5.27 3.23
C ASN A 168 6.13 6.00 3.05
N ASP A 169 5.09 5.69 3.86
CA ASP A 169 3.75 6.30 3.77
C ASP A 169 3.21 6.37 2.33
N LEU A 170 3.36 5.28 1.56
CA LEU A 170 3.01 5.27 0.13
C LEU A 170 1.54 5.56 -0.09
N ILE A 171 1.25 6.52 -0.97
CA ILE A 171 -0.11 6.89 -1.40
C ILE A 171 -0.46 6.34 -2.78
N TYR A 172 0.49 6.33 -3.71
CA TYR A 172 0.36 5.70 -5.03
C TYR A 172 1.72 5.23 -5.55
N SER A 173 1.71 4.40 -6.58
CA SER A 173 2.89 3.98 -7.35
C SER A 173 2.57 3.94 -8.83
N ILE A 174 3.51 4.36 -9.64
CA ILE A 174 3.44 4.26 -11.10
C ILE A 174 4.54 3.31 -11.55
N PHE A 175 4.15 2.22 -12.19
CA PHE A 175 5.06 1.23 -12.76
C PHE A 175 5.08 1.42 -14.27
N ARG A 176 6.26 1.50 -14.84
CA ARG A 176 6.47 1.55 -16.27
C ARG A 176 7.29 0.34 -16.69
N ARG A 177 6.83 -0.36 -17.71
CA ARG A 177 7.61 -1.42 -18.34
C ARG A 177 8.35 -0.85 -19.55
N GLU A 178 9.64 -1.18 -19.68
CA GLU A 178 10.47 -0.72 -20.81
C GLU A 178 10.20 -1.51 -22.10
N THR A 179 9.60 -2.70 -21.98
CA THR A 179 9.29 -3.59 -23.11
C THR A 179 7.78 -3.68 -23.31
N GLY A 180 7.32 -3.99 -24.52
CA GLY A 180 5.90 -4.18 -24.86
C GLY A 180 5.19 -5.36 -24.18
N ALA A 181 5.82 -6.01 -23.19
CA ALA A 181 5.17 -7.07 -22.43
C ALA A 181 4.14 -6.51 -21.44
N THR A 182 3.01 -7.19 -21.31
CA THR A 182 1.90 -6.81 -20.44
C THR A 182 2.30 -6.83 -18.97
N LEU A 183 1.92 -5.81 -18.21
CA LEU A 183 1.99 -5.80 -16.76
C LEU A 183 0.79 -6.56 -16.18
N SER A 184 1.05 -7.42 -15.19
CA SER A 184 -0.04 -8.13 -14.49
C SER A 184 -0.75 -7.21 -13.51
N LEU A 185 -2.09 -7.28 -13.50
CA LEU A 185 -2.93 -6.62 -12.50
C LEU A 185 -3.37 -7.59 -11.39
N THR A 186 -2.72 -8.73 -11.25
CA THR A 186 -2.99 -9.62 -10.11
C THR A 186 -2.65 -8.91 -8.82
N PRO A 187 -3.40 -9.18 -7.73
CA PRO A 187 -3.10 -8.57 -6.45
C PRO A 187 -1.73 -9.04 -5.97
N ASP A 188 -0.74 -8.13 -6.05
CA ASP A 188 0.49 -8.31 -5.31
C ASP A 188 0.26 -7.90 -3.86
N ALA A 189 1.03 -8.44 -2.97
CA ALA A 189 1.06 -7.93 -1.61
C ALA A 189 1.38 -6.42 -1.62
N ASN A 190 0.85 -5.68 -0.66
CA ASN A 190 1.37 -4.34 -0.39
C ASN A 190 2.87 -4.41 -0.14
N PRO A 191 3.61 -3.30 -0.30
CA PRO A 191 4.99 -3.27 0.15
C PRO A 191 5.12 -3.88 1.53
N LEU A 192 6.09 -4.78 1.67
CA LEU A 192 6.26 -5.49 2.93
C LEU A 192 6.59 -4.50 4.04
N GLN A 193 5.80 -4.52 5.09
CA GLN A 193 5.89 -3.55 6.17
C GLN A 193 7.14 -3.76 7.01
N ALA A 194 7.76 -2.67 7.43
CA ALA A 194 8.80 -2.69 8.45
C ALA A 194 8.18 -2.99 9.83
N PRO A 195 8.89 -3.70 10.71
CA PRO A 195 8.43 -3.87 12.08
C PRO A 195 8.32 -2.54 12.83
N LEU A 196 7.26 -2.40 13.63
CA LEU A 196 7.04 -1.23 14.48
C LEU A 196 7.36 -1.54 15.94
N ASN A 197 7.47 -0.49 16.75
CA ASN A 197 7.64 -0.59 18.20
C ASN A 197 8.86 -1.45 18.59
N LEU A 198 9.95 -1.36 17.82
CA LEU A 198 11.20 -1.98 18.21
C LEU A 198 11.63 -1.44 19.56
N ALA A 199 11.84 -2.33 20.52
CA ALA A 199 12.23 -1.98 21.89
C ALA A 199 13.31 -2.92 22.41
N ALA A 200 14.20 -2.40 23.25
CA ALA A 200 15.17 -3.18 24.00
C ALA A 200 14.62 -3.51 25.39
N GLY A 201 14.71 -4.76 25.76
CA GLY A 201 14.37 -5.27 27.07
C GLY A 201 15.62 -5.50 27.92
N THR A 202 15.66 -6.63 28.62
CA THR A 202 16.74 -6.97 29.53
C THR A 202 18.09 -7.10 28.85
N ILE A 203 19.12 -6.49 29.45
CA ILE A 203 20.52 -6.73 29.10
C ILE A 203 21.11 -7.65 30.16
N SER A 204 21.79 -8.72 29.72
CA SER A 204 22.39 -9.72 30.58
C SER A 204 23.83 -10.01 30.14
N GLY A 205 24.58 -10.69 31.04
CA GLY A 205 25.99 -11.05 30.79
C GLY A 205 26.98 -9.93 31.12
N THR A 206 28.24 -10.22 30.91
CA THR A 206 29.36 -9.29 31.11
C THR A 206 30.10 -9.06 29.82
N SER A 207 30.63 -7.84 29.61
CA SER A 207 31.43 -7.50 28.43
C SER A 207 32.64 -8.46 28.30
N PRO A 208 32.97 -8.95 27.12
CA PRO A 208 32.46 -8.63 25.79
C PRO A 208 31.30 -9.53 25.29
N SER A 209 30.63 -10.24 26.18
CA SER A 209 29.61 -11.25 25.84
C SER A 209 28.21 -10.86 26.34
N ARG A 210 27.88 -9.57 26.34
CA ARG A 210 26.53 -9.10 26.71
C ARG A 210 25.49 -9.49 25.67
N THR A 211 24.27 -9.74 26.14
CA THR A 211 23.10 -10.05 25.34
C THR A 211 22.01 -9.06 25.66
N VAL A 212 21.31 -8.58 24.63
CA VAL A 212 20.14 -7.72 24.78
C VAL A 212 18.92 -8.45 24.20
N VAL A 213 17.78 -8.38 24.87
CA VAL A 213 16.51 -8.87 24.32
C VAL A 213 15.87 -7.75 23.54
N LEU A 214 15.58 -7.99 22.27
CA LEU A 214 14.83 -7.07 21.41
C LEU A 214 13.44 -7.63 21.15
N THR A 215 12.44 -6.77 21.13
CA THR A 215 11.06 -7.12 20.80
C THR A 215 10.48 -6.06 19.85
N TRP A 216 9.53 -6.47 19.03
CA TRP A 216 8.82 -5.57 18.10
C TRP A 216 7.41 -6.07 17.84
N THR A 217 6.59 -5.28 17.17
CA THR A 217 5.26 -5.72 16.73
C THR A 217 5.40 -6.71 15.59
N ALA A 218 4.76 -7.88 15.72
CA ALA A 218 4.73 -8.88 14.67
C ALA A 218 4.03 -8.34 13.41
N VAL A 219 4.66 -8.53 12.25
CA VAL A 219 4.11 -8.12 10.96
C VAL A 219 3.32 -9.29 10.38
N SER A 220 2.10 -9.01 9.92
CA SER A 220 1.26 -10.04 9.29
C SER A 220 1.90 -10.55 7.99
N GLY A 221 1.94 -11.87 7.83
CA GLY A 221 2.57 -12.51 6.68
C GLY A 221 4.10 -12.57 6.72
N ALA A 222 4.75 -12.10 7.80
CA ALA A 222 6.19 -12.27 8.00
C ALA A 222 6.55 -13.76 8.13
N THR A 223 7.56 -14.19 7.40
CA THR A 223 8.14 -15.54 7.54
C THR A 223 9.38 -15.55 8.43
N ALA A 224 10.09 -14.42 8.49
CA ALA A 224 11.25 -14.20 9.36
C ALA A 224 11.56 -12.70 9.44
N TYR A 225 12.58 -12.34 10.21
CA TYR A 225 13.08 -10.96 10.34
C TYR A 225 14.59 -10.91 10.17
N VAL A 226 15.10 -9.79 9.66
CA VAL A 226 16.52 -9.45 9.66
C VAL A 226 16.77 -8.51 10.82
N VAL A 227 17.67 -8.86 11.72
CA VAL A 227 18.08 -8.02 12.85
C VAL A 227 19.50 -7.54 12.60
N GLU A 228 19.67 -6.23 12.52
CA GLU A 228 20.95 -5.60 12.26
C GLU A 228 21.38 -4.73 13.43
N LYS A 229 22.71 -4.62 13.61
CA LYS A 229 23.34 -3.71 14.57
C LYS A 229 24.36 -2.80 13.92
N SER A 230 24.53 -1.62 14.49
CA SER A 230 25.60 -0.68 14.18
C SER A 230 26.30 -0.27 15.48
N ILE A 231 27.62 -0.26 15.44
CA ILE A 231 28.50 0.19 16.54
C ILE A 231 29.27 1.48 16.23
N ASP A 232 29.01 2.04 15.06
CA ASP A 232 29.70 3.20 14.48
C ASP A 232 28.73 4.37 14.20
N ASN A 233 27.76 4.54 15.09
CA ASN A 233 26.73 5.59 14.99
C ASN A 233 25.93 5.55 13.70
N GLN A 234 25.50 4.34 13.28
CA GLN A 234 24.62 4.07 12.13
C GLN A 234 25.29 4.27 10.76
N VAL A 235 26.62 4.36 10.71
CA VAL A 235 27.36 4.47 9.45
C VAL A 235 27.35 3.13 8.71
N THR A 236 27.64 2.03 9.42
CA THR A 236 27.56 0.68 8.84
C THR A 236 26.66 -0.24 9.66
N TRP A 237 26.07 -1.21 8.99
CA TRP A 237 25.17 -2.18 9.59
C TRP A 237 25.66 -3.61 9.33
N SER A 238 25.55 -4.44 10.35
CA SER A 238 25.90 -5.86 10.30
C SER A 238 24.84 -6.73 10.95
N SER A 239 24.75 -7.99 10.54
CA SER A 239 23.80 -8.92 11.17
C SER A 239 24.04 -9.02 12.69
N ALA A 240 22.97 -8.91 13.47
CA ALA A 240 23.00 -8.99 14.92
C ALA A 240 22.51 -10.35 15.46
N ALA A 241 21.70 -11.07 14.69
CA ALA A 241 21.18 -12.38 15.02
C ALA A 241 20.88 -13.18 13.74
N ALA A 242 20.83 -14.50 13.82
CA ALA A 242 20.25 -15.32 12.76
C ALA A 242 18.77 -14.91 12.60
N ASN A 243 18.25 -14.93 11.37
CA ASN A 243 16.91 -14.45 11.04
C ASN A 243 15.83 -15.11 11.93
N PRO A 244 15.31 -14.43 12.97
CA PRO A 244 14.30 -15.01 13.85
C PRO A 244 12.96 -15.09 13.12
N THR A 245 12.18 -16.12 13.43
CA THR A 245 10.80 -16.28 12.93
C THR A 245 9.76 -15.68 13.88
N ALA A 246 10.13 -15.41 15.12
CA ALA A 246 9.31 -14.70 16.10
C ALA A 246 9.65 -13.20 16.13
N ALA A 247 8.73 -12.39 16.63
CA ALA A 247 8.93 -10.93 16.77
C ALA A 247 9.80 -10.57 17.98
N THR A 248 10.89 -11.32 18.17
CA THR A 248 11.88 -11.14 19.22
C THR A 248 13.22 -11.71 18.78
N ALA A 249 14.31 -11.14 19.30
CA ALA A 249 15.67 -11.64 19.12
C ALA A 249 16.51 -11.35 20.35
N SER A 250 17.60 -12.09 20.49
CA SER A 250 18.55 -11.92 21.59
C SER A 250 19.98 -11.78 21.05
N PRO A 251 20.30 -10.64 20.39
CA PRO A 251 21.67 -10.37 19.97
C PRO A 251 22.67 -10.52 21.11
N ALA A 252 23.74 -11.27 20.85
CA ALA A 252 24.78 -11.58 21.82
C ALA A 252 26.16 -11.09 21.34
N GLY A 253 27.18 -11.26 22.19
CA GLY A 253 28.54 -10.85 21.85
C GLY A 253 28.72 -9.34 21.79
N LEU A 254 27.98 -8.60 22.61
CA LEU A 254 28.02 -7.16 22.63
C LEU A 254 29.06 -6.66 23.63
N THR A 255 29.83 -5.66 23.22
CA THR A 255 30.80 -4.96 24.05
C THR A 255 30.16 -3.71 24.67
N THR A 256 30.72 -3.22 25.76
CA THR A 256 30.25 -1.98 26.41
C THR A 256 30.28 -0.81 25.42
N GLY A 257 29.20 -0.05 25.38
CA GLY A 257 29.04 1.13 24.52
C GLY A 257 27.62 1.28 24.01
N THR A 258 27.40 2.26 23.12
CA THR A 258 26.12 2.43 22.46
C THR A 258 26.06 1.61 21.19
N VAL A 259 25.07 0.74 21.09
CA VAL A 259 24.79 -0.11 19.92
C VAL A 259 23.42 0.29 19.38
N TYR A 260 23.34 0.53 18.08
CA TYR A 260 22.06 0.80 17.42
C TYR A 260 21.52 -0.50 16.81
N PHE A 261 20.21 -0.70 16.89
CA PHE A 261 19.52 -1.83 16.30
C PHE A 261 18.40 -1.39 15.39
N ARG A 262 18.18 -2.13 14.32
CA ARG A 262 17.02 -2.02 13.42
C ARG A 262 16.58 -3.40 12.96
N VAL A 263 15.32 -3.52 12.56
CA VAL A 263 14.75 -4.80 12.14
C VAL A 263 13.98 -4.64 10.85
N SER A 264 14.14 -5.59 9.93
CA SER A 264 13.36 -5.68 8.69
C SER A 264 12.55 -6.97 8.67
N THR A 265 11.41 -6.95 7.99
CA THR A 265 10.55 -8.14 7.80
C THR A 265 11.00 -8.90 6.56
N ILE A 266 10.94 -10.23 6.60
CA ILE A 266 11.10 -11.12 5.43
C ILE A 266 9.75 -11.81 5.17
N SER A 267 9.31 -11.79 3.91
CA SER A 267 8.18 -12.59 3.43
C SER A 267 8.38 -12.95 1.97
N GLY A 268 8.15 -14.21 1.60
CA GLY A 268 8.28 -14.66 0.21
C GLY A 268 9.65 -14.41 -0.43
N GLY A 269 10.73 -14.32 0.35
CA GLY A 269 12.07 -14.01 -0.14
C GLY A 269 12.35 -12.51 -0.36
N VAL A 270 11.39 -11.65 -0.07
CA VAL A 270 11.51 -10.18 -0.10
C VAL A 270 11.78 -9.65 1.30
N THR A 271 12.62 -8.62 1.41
CA THR A 271 12.90 -7.94 2.69
C THR A 271 12.32 -6.52 2.65
N SER A 272 11.65 -6.12 3.73
CA SER A 272 11.11 -4.74 3.87
C SER A 272 12.22 -3.71 4.07
N SER A 273 11.84 -2.43 4.00
CA SER A 273 12.64 -1.37 4.62
C SER A 273 12.85 -1.66 6.11
N PRO A 274 13.96 -1.21 6.70
CA PRO A 274 14.20 -1.38 8.13
C PRO A 274 13.27 -0.50 8.99
N SER A 275 12.99 -0.94 10.20
CA SER A 275 12.36 -0.12 11.22
C SER A 275 13.19 1.12 11.55
N PRO A 276 12.60 2.16 12.19
CA PRO A 276 13.41 3.16 12.90
C PRO A 276 14.39 2.47 13.85
N SER A 277 15.62 2.98 13.91
CA SER A 277 16.64 2.42 14.77
C SER A 277 16.45 2.84 16.22
N ILE A 278 16.84 1.99 17.15
CA ILE A 278 16.91 2.32 18.57
C ILE A 278 18.37 2.28 19.05
N ALA A 279 18.73 3.18 19.95
CA ALA A 279 20.02 3.19 20.60
C ALA A 279 19.92 2.43 21.95
N VAL A 280 20.83 1.50 22.19
CA VAL A 280 20.90 0.70 23.42
C VAL A 280 22.30 0.86 24.02
N VAL A 281 22.37 1.29 25.26
CA VAL A 281 23.64 1.34 26.02
C VAL A 281 23.89 -0.03 26.65
N VAL A 282 24.90 -0.71 26.14
CA VAL A 282 25.25 -2.08 26.52
C VAL A 282 26.37 -2.11 27.54
#